data_b838fb58a03cd0d4e7c05fc20d4f9f85
#
_entry.id   b838fb58a03cd0d4e7c05fc20d4f9f85
#
_cell.length_a   1.000
_cell.length_b   1.000
_cell.length_c   1.000
_cell.angle_alpha   90.00
_cell.angle_beta   90.00
_cell.angle_gamma   90.00
#
_symmetry.space_group_name_H-M   'P 1'
#
loop_
_entity.id
_entity.type
_entity.pdbx_description
1 polymer ?
#
loop_
_entity_poly.entity_id
_entity_poly.type
_entity_poly.pdbx_seq_one_letter_code
_entity_poly.pdbx_strand_id
1 'polypeptide(L)'
;YFAFPDRQEKPNRYDIISFLVISWIIIPIFGSIPFMVSGELTKFTDAYFEATSAFTTSGSTLLANSSLAPKTLLFWRALLQWLGGIYIFVLAVSIVPLSAIGGAELYRGAFPHGEREGFLSRIKAALKPLSLIYVGFTLLCLILLRLSGLSFFDAMVTSMASLSSGGFTNHSNFGVNSFNNISEFILVPFMLIGATNLTYHWLFLTRGKFKVYKNDRELKYLISLVLISALIIFVIISGSEGLGNASILKKVGVSIFTAASAMSTTGFLPDGANSMPLGVVIICAILLCFGGSMGSSAGGFKIIRFRVL
;
A
#
# COMPACT_ATOMS: atom_id res chain seq x y z
N TYR A 1 -28.60 -14.92 -22.48
CA TYR A 1 -28.90 -13.48 -22.67
C TYR A 1 -29.93 -13.05 -21.62
N PHE A 2 -29.49 -12.66 -20.43
CA PHE A 2 -30.30 -11.90 -19.52
C PHE A 2 -30.30 -10.45 -20.06
N ALA A 3 -31.39 -10.05 -20.70
CA ALA A 3 -31.62 -8.68 -21.12
C ALA A 3 -31.80 -7.81 -19.87
N PHE A 4 -30.75 -7.15 -19.44
CA PHE A 4 -30.94 -6.00 -18.58
C PHE A 4 -31.61 -4.90 -19.42
N PRO A 5 -32.74 -4.34 -18.98
CA PRO A 5 -33.34 -3.23 -19.70
C PRO A 5 -32.31 -2.11 -19.80
N ASP A 6 -32.22 -1.53 -20.98
CA ASP A 6 -31.30 -0.44 -21.32
C ASP A 6 -31.72 0.81 -20.53
N ARG A 7 -31.34 0.82 -19.24
CA ARG A 7 -31.56 1.97 -18.37
C ARG A 7 -30.52 3.01 -18.74
N GLN A 8 -30.92 3.95 -19.59
CA GLN A 8 -30.15 5.16 -19.91
C GLN A 8 -29.96 6.10 -18.71
N GLU A 9 -30.39 5.71 -17.53
CA GLU A 9 -30.24 6.49 -16.31
C GLU A 9 -28.78 6.45 -15.84
N LYS A 10 -28.18 7.62 -15.72
CA LYS A 10 -26.82 7.75 -15.15
C LYS A 10 -26.86 7.25 -13.71
N PRO A 11 -25.91 6.36 -13.30
CA PRO A 11 -25.87 5.84 -11.94
C PRO A 11 -25.80 7.00 -10.95
N ASN A 12 -26.64 6.94 -9.92
CA ASN A 12 -26.67 7.93 -8.87
C ASN A 12 -25.56 7.65 -7.82
N ARG A 13 -25.41 8.52 -6.83
CA ARG A 13 -24.35 8.38 -5.81
C ARG A 13 -24.52 7.11 -4.95
N TYR A 14 -25.77 6.71 -4.69
CA TYR A 14 -26.07 5.52 -3.91
C TYR A 14 -25.74 4.24 -4.67
N ASP A 15 -25.99 4.20 -5.98
CA ASP A 15 -25.62 3.06 -6.83
C ASP A 15 -24.11 2.82 -6.81
N ILE A 16 -23.35 3.91 -6.87
CA ILE A 16 -21.89 3.87 -6.85
C ILE A 16 -21.36 3.34 -5.50
N ILE A 17 -21.85 3.90 -4.39
CA ILE A 17 -21.43 3.48 -3.05
C ILE A 17 -21.83 2.02 -2.82
N SER A 18 -23.05 1.63 -3.19
CA SER A 18 -23.51 0.26 -3.09
C SER A 18 -22.64 -0.70 -3.90
N PHE A 19 -22.32 -0.36 -5.15
CA PHE A 19 -21.42 -1.16 -5.98
C PHE A 19 -20.04 -1.36 -5.32
N LEU A 20 -19.48 -0.30 -4.76
CA LEU A 20 -18.18 -0.34 -4.10
C LEU A 20 -18.20 -1.21 -2.85
N VAL A 21 -19.23 -1.08 -2.00
CA VAL A 21 -19.37 -1.89 -0.79
C VAL A 21 -19.60 -3.37 -1.13
N ILE A 22 -20.48 -3.64 -2.08
CA ILE A 22 -20.78 -5.01 -2.53
C ILE A 22 -19.55 -5.67 -3.14
N SER A 23 -18.76 -4.94 -3.92
CA SER A 23 -17.53 -5.45 -4.50
C SER A 23 -16.51 -5.86 -3.43
N TRP A 24 -16.38 -5.12 -2.34
CA TRP A 24 -15.49 -5.48 -1.22
C TRP A 24 -15.90 -6.76 -0.48
N ILE A 25 -17.17 -7.12 -0.57
CA ILE A 25 -17.69 -8.38 0.01
C ILE A 25 -17.53 -9.52 -1.01
N ILE A 26 -17.91 -9.29 -2.26
CA ILE A 26 -17.98 -10.34 -3.28
C ILE A 26 -16.58 -10.77 -3.77
N ILE A 27 -15.67 -9.83 -4.03
CA ILE A 27 -14.35 -10.17 -4.57
C ILE A 27 -13.58 -11.12 -3.63
N PRO A 28 -13.53 -10.91 -2.31
CA PRO A 28 -12.90 -11.87 -1.39
C PRO A 28 -13.58 -13.24 -1.33
N ILE A 29 -14.90 -13.35 -1.60
CA ILE A 29 -15.57 -14.65 -1.68
C ILE A 29 -14.93 -15.50 -2.78
N PHE A 30 -14.80 -14.95 -3.99
CA PHE A 30 -14.09 -15.64 -5.07
C PHE A 30 -12.59 -15.77 -4.79
N GLY A 31 -11.98 -14.76 -4.17
CA GLY A 31 -10.59 -14.76 -3.75
C GLY A 31 -10.25 -15.86 -2.74
N SER A 32 -11.22 -16.34 -1.97
CA SER A 32 -11.04 -17.39 -0.96
C SER A 32 -10.93 -18.80 -1.56
N ILE A 33 -11.45 -19.02 -2.77
CA ILE A 33 -11.51 -20.35 -3.40
C ILE A 33 -10.12 -21.01 -3.52
N PRO A 34 -9.06 -20.35 -4.03
CA PRO A 34 -7.73 -20.98 -4.10
C PRO A 34 -7.15 -21.38 -2.75
N PHE A 35 -7.44 -20.62 -1.66
CA PHE A 35 -7.00 -20.99 -0.32
C PHE A 35 -7.65 -22.27 0.19
N MET A 36 -8.94 -22.47 -0.12
CA MET A 36 -9.68 -23.69 0.24
C MET A 36 -9.21 -24.88 -0.61
N VAL A 37 -9.08 -24.70 -1.92
CA VAL A 37 -8.69 -25.76 -2.85
C VAL A 37 -7.25 -26.23 -2.59
N SER A 38 -6.35 -25.34 -2.16
CA SER A 38 -4.98 -25.73 -1.78
C SER A 38 -4.89 -26.59 -0.52
N GLY A 39 -5.94 -26.63 0.31
CA GLY A 39 -5.96 -27.33 1.59
C GLY A 39 -5.27 -26.59 2.74
N GLU A 40 -4.64 -25.44 2.50
CA GLU A 40 -3.98 -24.64 3.55
C GLU A 40 -4.98 -24.03 4.53
N LEU A 41 -6.13 -23.55 4.02
CA LEU A 41 -7.22 -23.01 4.81
C LEU A 41 -8.51 -23.73 4.43
N THR A 42 -8.84 -24.81 5.13
CA THR A 42 -10.00 -25.65 4.81
C THR A 42 -11.34 -25.05 5.18
N LYS A 43 -11.36 -24.17 6.20
CA LYS A 43 -12.58 -23.49 6.61
C LYS A 43 -12.84 -22.26 5.74
N PHE A 44 -14.05 -22.10 5.24
CA PHE A 44 -14.45 -20.93 4.45
C PHE A 44 -14.18 -19.61 5.18
N THR A 45 -14.48 -19.53 6.47
CA THR A 45 -14.25 -18.33 7.29
C THR A 45 -12.79 -17.88 7.28
N ASP A 46 -11.86 -18.83 7.40
CA ASP A 46 -10.43 -18.56 7.46
C ASP A 46 -9.88 -18.17 6.07
N ALA A 47 -10.33 -18.87 5.03
CA ALA A 47 -10.00 -18.55 3.64
C ALA A 47 -10.56 -17.19 3.21
N TYR A 48 -11.79 -16.88 3.63
CA TYR A 48 -12.41 -15.58 3.37
C TYR A 48 -11.72 -14.44 4.13
N PHE A 49 -11.30 -14.68 5.37
CA PHE A 49 -10.50 -13.72 6.13
C PHE A 49 -9.17 -13.41 5.41
N GLU A 50 -8.43 -14.44 4.99
CA GLU A 50 -7.15 -14.28 4.28
C GLU A 50 -7.35 -13.51 2.96
N ALA A 51 -8.37 -13.87 2.16
CA ALA A 51 -8.70 -13.18 0.93
C ALA A 51 -9.14 -11.73 1.15
N THR A 52 -9.93 -11.48 2.20
CA THR A 52 -10.35 -10.11 2.59
C THR A 52 -9.15 -9.29 3.03
N SER A 53 -8.31 -9.85 3.88
CA SER A 53 -7.08 -9.20 4.34
C SER A 53 -6.14 -8.88 3.16
N ALA A 54 -6.03 -9.79 2.20
CA ALA A 54 -5.29 -9.55 0.96
C ALA A 54 -5.91 -8.39 0.16
N PHE A 55 -7.18 -8.48 -0.19
CA PHE A 55 -7.83 -7.51 -1.07
C PHE A 55 -7.98 -6.12 -0.43
N THR A 56 -8.18 -6.05 0.89
CA THR A 56 -8.20 -4.76 1.61
C THR A 56 -6.82 -4.20 1.92
N THR A 57 -5.76 -4.90 1.48
CA THR A 57 -4.35 -4.55 1.77
C THR A 57 -4.03 -4.44 3.27
N SER A 58 -4.76 -5.17 4.11
CA SER A 58 -4.58 -5.17 5.57
C SER A 58 -3.32 -5.93 6.01
N GLY A 59 -2.95 -7.01 5.31
CA GLY A 59 -1.74 -7.77 5.58
C GLY A 59 -1.80 -8.73 6.78
N SER A 60 -2.95 -8.86 7.43
CA SER A 60 -3.16 -9.85 8.49
C SER A 60 -3.28 -11.26 7.90
N THR A 61 -2.63 -12.27 8.48
CA THR A 61 -2.62 -13.62 7.93
C THR A 61 -2.94 -14.68 8.97
N LEU A 62 -3.67 -15.71 8.52
CA LEU A 62 -3.95 -16.95 9.26
C LEU A 62 -3.03 -18.10 8.82
N LEU A 63 -2.20 -17.89 7.78
CA LEU A 63 -1.20 -18.87 7.40
C LEU A 63 -0.12 -18.95 8.47
N ALA A 64 -0.10 -20.08 9.20
CA ALA A 64 0.80 -20.28 10.34
C ALA A 64 2.30 -20.18 9.94
N ASN A 65 2.62 -20.64 8.74
CA ASN A 65 3.98 -20.59 8.20
C ASN A 65 3.98 -20.32 6.69
N SER A 66 4.10 -19.05 6.32
CA SER A 66 4.13 -18.64 4.91
C SER A 66 5.29 -19.29 4.13
N SER A 67 6.41 -19.64 4.79
CA SER A 67 7.57 -20.24 4.10
C SER A 67 7.30 -21.66 3.61
N LEU A 68 6.32 -22.35 4.17
CA LEU A 68 5.93 -23.72 3.78
C LEU A 68 4.75 -23.73 2.80
N ALA A 69 4.02 -22.63 2.67
CA ALA A 69 2.87 -22.56 1.78
C ALA A 69 3.29 -22.65 0.30
N PRO A 70 2.46 -23.25 -0.57
CA PRO A 70 2.74 -23.33 -2.00
C PRO A 70 2.99 -21.97 -2.63
N LYS A 71 4.01 -21.83 -3.47
CA LYS A 71 4.35 -20.57 -4.16
C LYS A 71 3.19 -20.00 -4.97
N THR A 72 2.37 -20.86 -5.54
CA THR A 72 1.16 -20.48 -6.28
C THR A 72 0.15 -19.77 -5.40
N LEU A 73 -0.02 -20.22 -4.14
CA LEU A 73 -0.91 -19.61 -3.17
C LEU A 73 -0.35 -18.28 -2.66
N LEU A 74 0.96 -18.20 -2.39
CA LEU A 74 1.63 -16.97 -2.02
C LEU A 74 1.55 -15.90 -3.11
N PHE A 75 1.70 -16.32 -4.37
CA PHE A 75 1.50 -15.43 -5.52
C PHE A 75 0.05 -14.95 -5.61
N TRP A 76 -0.92 -15.85 -5.46
CA TRP A 76 -2.34 -15.49 -5.46
C TRP A 76 -2.66 -14.44 -4.39
N ARG A 77 -2.15 -14.64 -3.18
CA ARG A 77 -2.28 -13.70 -2.07
C ARG A 77 -1.70 -12.32 -2.40
N ALA A 78 -0.48 -12.30 -2.93
CA ALA A 78 0.16 -11.06 -3.36
C ALA A 78 -0.57 -10.38 -4.51
N LEU A 79 -1.12 -11.15 -5.45
CA LEU A 79 -1.91 -10.63 -6.57
C LEU A 79 -3.21 -9.99 -6.09
N LEU A 80 -3.94 -10.64 -5.16
CA LEU A 80 -5.14 -10.06 -4.55
C LEU A 80 -4.82 -8.74 -3.84
N GLN A 81 -3.71 -8.70 -3.10
CA GLN A 81 -3.26 -7.50 -2.40
C GLN A 81 -2.91 -6.38 -3.38
N TRP A 82 -2.23 -6.71 -4.46
CA TRP A 82 -1.83 -5.75 -5.49
C TRP A 82 -3.05 -5.21 -6.26
N LEU A 83 -4.02 -6.07 -6.61
CA LEU A 83 -5.29 -5.66 -7.21
C LEU A 83 -6.12 -4.79 -6.26
N GLY A 84 -6.11 -5.11 -4.97
CA GLY A 84 -6.72 -4.31 -3.92
C GLY A 84 -6.15 -2.89 -3.86
N GLY A 85 -4.83 -2.76 -3.99
CA GLY A 85 -4.17 -1.46 -4.11
C GLY A 85 -4.68 -0.63 -5.31
N ILE A 86 -4.84 -1.25 -6.49
CA ILE A 86 -5.46 -0.59 -7.65
C ILE A 86 -6.92 -0.21 -7.36
N TYR A 87 -7.67 -1.08 -6.69
CA TYR A 87 -9.06 -0.84 -6.36
C TYR A 87 -9.26 0.39 -5.46
N ILE A 88 -8.32 0.67 -4.56
CA ILE A 88 -8.32 1.90 -3.74
C ILE A 88 -8.29 3.17 -4.62
N PHE A 89 -7.60 3.15 -5.76
CA PHE A 89 -7.62 4.29 -6.69
C PHE A 89 -8.98 4.46 -7.36
N VAL A 90 -9.67 3.36 -7.67
CA VAL A 90 -11.07 3.42 -8.16
C VAL A 90 -11.96 4.09 -7.11
N LEU A 91 -11.82 3.69 -5.84
CA LEU A 91 -12.52 4.33 -4.72
C LEU A 91 -12.21 5.81 -4.60
N ALA A 92 -10.92 6.17 -4.62
CA ALA A 92 -10.49 7.55 -4.50
C ALA A 92 -11.07 8.44 -5.61
N VAL A 93 -10.99 7.99 -6.88
CA VAL A 93 -11.55 8.72 -8.03
C VAL A 93 -13.07 8.83 -7.95
N SER A 94 -13.74 7.84 -7.34
CA SER A 94 -15.19 7.80 -7.21
C SER A 94 -15.71 8.72 -6.09
N ILE A 95 -15.02 8.76 -4.95
CA ILE A 95 -15.48 9.43 -3.72
C ILE A 95 -14.93 10.85 -3.59
N VAL A 96 -13.68 11.09 -3.97
CA VAL A 96 -13.00 12.40 -3.78
C VAL A 96 -13.74 13.58 -4.43
N PRO A 97 -14.31 13.47 -5.66
CA PRO A 97 -15.08 14.56 -6.24
C PRO A 97 -16.40 14.85 -5.52
N LEU A 98 -16.86 13.92 -4.67
CA LEU A 98 -18.09 14.08 -3.87
C LEU A 98 -17.85 14.78 -2.53
N SER A 99 -16.59 14.83 -2.09
CA SER A 99 -16.17 15.52 -0.88
C SER A 99 -15.56 16.87 -1.25
N ALA A 100 -16.01 17.94 -0.60
CA ALA A 100 -15.45 19.29 -0.77
C ALA A 100 -14.01 19.47 -0.24
N ILE A 101 -13.30 18.37 0.02
CA ILE A 101 -11.99 18.33 0.68
C ILE A 101 -10.89 18.23 -0.38
N GLY A 102 -9.98 19.18 -0.36
CA GLY A 102 -8.68 19.41 -1.02
C GLY A 102 -8.11 18.53 -2.15
N GLY A 103 -8.57 17.31 -2.33
CA GLY A 103 -8.07 16.42 -3.39
C GLY A 103 -8.81 16.55 -4.73
N ALA A 104 -10.01 17.14 -4.74
CA ALA A 104 -10.85 17.23 -5.94
C ALA A 104 -10.22 18.11 -7.03
N GLU A 105 -9.60 19.23 -6.66
CA GLU A 105 -8.94 20.15 -7.62
C GLU A 105 -7.74 19.49 -8.32
N LEU A 106 -7.01 18.65 -7.60
CA LEU A 106 -5.86 17.93 -8.14
C LEU A 106 -6.29 16.91 -9.20
N TYR A 107 -7.35 16.14 -8.93
CA TYR A 107 -7.93 15.22 -9.89
C TYR A 107 -8.49 15.93 -11.12
N ARG A 108 -9.18 17.06 -10.92
CA ARG A 108 -9.67 17.91 -12.02
C ARG A 108 -8.53 18.43 -12.89
N GLY A 109 -7.48 18.96 -12.26
CA GLY A 109 -6.31 19.46 -12.99
C GLY A 109 -5.51 18.38 -13.71
N ALA A 110 -5.49 17.14 -13.20
CA ALA A 110 -4.80 16.01 -13.83
C ALA A 110 -5.58 15.38 -14.98
N PHE A 111 -6.92 15.30 -14.87
CA PHE A 111 -7.81 14.60 -15.78
C PHE A 111 -8.99 15.47 -16.26
N PRO A 112 -8.73 16.56 -17.04
CA PRO A 112 -9.73 17.57 -17.39
C PRO A 112 -10.86 17.05 -18.33
N HIS A 113 -10.59 15.98 -19.08
CA HIS A 113 -11.56 15.42 -20.05
C HIS A 113 -12.69 14.62 -19.38
N GLY A 114 -12.54 14.21 -18.12
CA GLY A 114 -13.54 13.43 -17.38
C GLY A 114 -14.70 14.26 -16.79
N GLU A 115 -14.64 15.59 -16.80
CA GLU A 115 -15.67 16.43 -16.15
C GLU A 115 -16.97 16.55 -16.98
N ARG A 116 -16.85 16.50 -18.30
CA ARG A 116 -17.99 16.70 -19.21
C ARG A 116 -18.82 15.44 -19.47
N GLU A 117 -18.27 14.27 -19.20
CA GLU A 117 -18.79 12.97 -19.66
C GLU A 117 -19.29 12.04 -18.54
N GLY A 118 -19.79 12.47 -17.46
CA GLY A 118 -20.36 11.60 -16.44
C GLY A 118 -19.33 10.77 -15.63
N PHE A 119 -19.82 10.03 -14.66
CA PHE A 119 -19.04 9.34 -13.66
C PHE A 119 -18.12 8.22 -14.19
N LEU A 120 -18.65 7.36 -15.07
CA LEU A 120 -17.88 6.24 -15.63
C LEU A 120 -16.74 6.71 -16.52
N SER A 121 -16.92 7.79 -17.25
CA SER A 121 -15.88 8.37 -18.08
C SER A 121 -14.75 8.95 -17.25
N ARG A 122 -15.04 9.57 -16.09
CA ARG A 122 -14.03 10.04 -15.12
C ARG A 122 -13.19 8.90 -14.57
N ILE A 123 -13.83 7.79 -14.18
CA ILE A 123 -13.09 6.61 -13.69
C ILE A 123 -12.18 6.08 -14.80
N LYS A 124 -12.68 5.89 -15.99
CA LYS A 124 -11.87 5.39 -17.13
C LYS A 124 -10.70 6.32 -17.46
N ALA A 125 -10.92 7.63 -17.45
CA ALA A 125 -9.88 8.63 -17.74
C ALA A 125 -8.75 8.63 -16.70
N ALA A 126 -9.07 8.40 -15.42
CA ALA A 126 -8.09 8.40 -14.35
C ALA A 126 -7.46 7.02 -14.12
N LEU A 127 -8.24 5.95 -14.26
CA LEU A 127 -7.79 4.59 -13.92
C LEU A 127 -6.63 4.12 -14.80
N LYS A 128 -6.73 4.31 -16.12
CA LYS A 128 -5.68 3.89 -17.08
C LYS A 128 -4.31 4.49 -16.73
N PRO A 129 -4.15 5.82 -16.61
CA PRO A 129 -2.86 6.42 -16.28
C PRO A 129 -2.36 6.06 -14.88
N LEU A 130 -3.23 5.99 -13.88
CA LEU A 130 -2.84 5.62 -12.52
C LEU A 130 -2.39 4.16 -12.44
N SER A 131 -3.11 3.24 -13.12
CA SER A 131 -2.69 1.84 -13.20
C SER A 131 -1.38 1.68 -13.93
N LEU A 132 -1.14 2.43 -15.02
CA LEU A 132 0.13 2.36 -15.76
C LEU A 132 1.32 2.75 -14.89
N ILE A 133 1.18 3.81 -14.09
CA ILE A 133 2.22 4.24 -13.15
C ILE A 133 2.42 3.22 -12.03
N TYR A 134 1.34 2.70 -11.50
CA TYR A 134 1.39 1.70 -10.44
C TYR A 134 2.11 0.43 -10.91
N VAL A 135 1.79 -0.07 -12.11
CA VAL A 135 2.50 -1.17 -12.76
C VAL A 135 3.97 -0.80 -13.00
N GLY A 136 4.23 0.39 -13.53
CA GLY A 136 5.59 0.87 -13.82
C GLY A 136 6.48 0.90 -12.58
N PHE A 137 5.97 1.45 -11.47
CA PHE A 137 6.72 1.46 -10.20
C PHE A 137 6.86 0.05 -9.60
N THR A 138 5.85 -0.83 -9.74
CA THR A 138 5.97 -2.22 -9.31
C THR A 138 7.08 -2.94 -10.07
N LEU A 139 7.13 -2.80 -11.40
CA LEU A 139 8.18 -3.39 -12.23
C LEU A 139 9.56 -2.82 -11.92
N LEU A 140 9.66 -1.52 -11.72
CA LEU A 140 10.93 -0.88 -11.33
C LEU A 140 11.41 -1.41 -9.97
N CYS A 141 10.52 -1.50 -8.97
CA CYS A 141 10.82 -2.07 -7.67
C CYS A 141 11.29 -3.53 -7.79
N LEU A 142 10.57 -4.36 -8.57
CA LEU A 142 10.94 -5.75 -8.84
C LEU A 142 12.35 -5.86 -9.42
N ILE A 143 12.67 -5.06 -10.44
CA ILE A 143 14.00 -5.08 -11.09
C ILE A 143 15.09 -4.73 -10.07
N LEU A 144 14.91 -3.66 -9.31
CA LEU A 144 15.90 -3.23 -8.32
C LEU A 144 16.08 -4.25 -7.19
N LEU A 145 14.98 -4.85 -6.70
CA LEU A 145 15.04 -5.93 -5.70
C LEU A 145 15.72 -7.18 -6.27
N ARG A 146 15.49 -7.51 -7.53
CA ARG A 146 16.19 -8.62 -8.19
C ARG A 146 17.69 -8.35 -8.29
N LEU A 147 18.08 -7.13 -8.61
CA LEU A 147 19.49 -6.71 -8.67
C LEU A 147 20.15 -6.66 -7.28
N SER A 148 19.39 -6.46 -6.21
CA SER A 148 19.91 -6.54 -4.82
C SER A 148 20.19 -7.96 -4.34
N GLY A 149 19.85 -8.99 -5.14
CA GLY A 149 20.13 -10.39 -4.83
C GLY A 149 18.92 -11.21 -4.37
N LEU A 150 17.72 -10.62 -4.25
CA LEU A 150 16.50 -11.40 -3.94
C LEU A 150 16.18 -12.38 -5.06
N SER A 151 15.54 -13.52 -4.73
CA SER A 151 15.00 -14.40 -5.74
C SER A 151 13.95 -13.68 -6.60
N PHE A 152 13.73 -14.11 -7.85
CA PHE A 152 12.71 -13.47 -8.70
C PHE A 152 11.32 -13.50 -8.05
N PHE A 153 10.99 -14.63 -7.42
CA PHE A 153 9.70 -14.81 -6.76
C PHE A 153 9.54 -13.86 -5.55
N ASP A 154 10.57 -13.75 -4.69
CA ASP A 154 10.53 -12.86 -3.54
C ASP A 154 10.49 -11.38 -3.97
N ALA A 155 11.30 -11.01 -4.98
CA ALA A 155 11.29 -9.66 -5.53
C ALA A 155 9.90 -9.29 -6.12
N MET A 156 9.24 -10.24 -6.78
CA MET A 156 7.89 -10.04 -7.34
C MET A 156 6.85 -9.81 -6.25
N VAL A 157 6.76 -10.72 -5.28
CA VAL A 157 5.78 -10.61 -4.18
C VAL A 157 6.03 -9.35 -3.34
N THR A 158 7.30 -9.08 -3.00
CA THR A 158 7.68 -7.92 -2.18
C THR A 158 7.40 -6.60 -2.91
N SER A 159 7.66 -6.50 -4.22
CA SER A 159 7.34 -5.30 -4.99
C SER A 159 5.83 -5.03 -5.05
N MET A 160 5.02 -6.07 -5.25
CA MET A 160 3.56 -5.98 -5.21
C MET A 160 3.06 -5.51 -3.83
N ALA A 161 3.55 -6.10 -2.75
CA ALA A 161 3.18 -5.77 -1.39
C ALA A 161 3.63 -4.36 -0.96
N SER A 162 4.79 -3.92 -1.42
CA SER A 162 5.34 -2.58 -1.15
C SER A 162 4.48 -1.47 -1.75
N LEU A 163 4.14 -1.57 -3.04
CA LEU A 163 3.35 -0.55 -3.74
C LEU A 163 1.87 -0.53 -3.33
N SER A 164 1.31 -1.70 -2.94
CA SER A 164 -0.04 -1.78 -2.40
C SER A 164 -0.13 -1.38 -0.93
N SER A 165 1.00 -1.14 -0.26
CA SER A 165 1.07 -0.88 1.18
C SER A 165 0.44 -1.99 2.03
N GLY A 166 0.51 -3.23 1.57
CA GLY A 166 -0.18 -4.35 2.20
C GLY A 166 0.69 -5.30 3.02
N GLY A 167 2.01 -5.33 2.77
CA GLY A 167 3.02 -5.92 3.64
C GLY A 167 3.10 -7.45 3.71
N PHE A 168 2.41 -8.19 2.86
CA PHE A 168 2.57 -9.64 2.82
C PHE A 168 3.98 -10.05 2.36
N THR A 169 4.55 -11.02 3.04
CA THR A 169 5.85 -11.62 2.73
C THR A 169 5.73 -13.13 2.51
N ASN A 170 6.72 -13.70 1.81
CA ASN A 170 6.83 -15.14 1.59
C ASN A 170 7.50 -15.88 2.76
N HIS A 171 8.02 -15.13 3.71
CA HIS A 171 8.78 -15.67 4.84
C HIS A 171 7.95 -15.64 6.11
N SER A 172 8.15 -16.65 6.97
CA SER A 172 7.61 -16.65 8.32
C SER A 172 8.24 -15.50 9.14
N ASN A 173 7.61 -15.15 10.24
CA ASN A 173 8.04 -14.05 11.11
C ASN A 173 7.93 -12.66 10.49
N PHE A 174 6.86 -12.40 9.70
CA PHE A 174 6.55 -11.09 9.14
C PHE A 174 7.67 -10.44 8.31
N GLY A 175 8.53 -11.26 7.71
CA GLY A 175 9.62 -10.79 6.87
C GLY A 175 10.93 -10.49 7.60
N VAL A 176 11.02 -10.77 8.89
CA VAL A 176 12.29 -10.68 9.63
C VAL A 176 13.33 -11.57 8.96
N ASN A 177 14.53 -11.03 8.73
CA ASN A 177 15.63 -11.67 7.99
C ASN A 177 15.32 -12.00 6.52
N SER A 178 14.25 -11.43 5.94
CA SER A 178 13.90 -11.64 4.51
C SER A 178 14.63 -10.65 3.61
N PHE A 179 15.10 -9.56 4.16
CA PHE A 179 15.72 -8.47 3.41
C PHE A 179 17.20 -8.34 3.79
N ASN A 180 18.02 -8.01 2.80
CA ASN A 180 19.38 -7.56 3.06
C ASN A 180 19.38 -6.02 3.15
N ASN A 181 20.46 -5.42 3.65
CA ASN A 181 20.57 -3.98 3.83
C ASN A 181 20.27 -3.20 2.53
N ILE A 182 20.64 -3.73 1.37
CA ILE A 182 20.42 -3.08 0.06
C ILE A 182 18.94 -3.11 -0.30
N SER A 183 18.26 -4.25 -0.11
CA SER A 183 16.83 -4.36 -0.40
C SER A 183 15.97 -3.50 0.53
N GLU A 184 16.37 -3.35 1.80
CA GLU A 184 15.73 -2.42 2.73
C GLU A 184 15.81 -0.98 2.23
N PHE A 185 16.99 -0.53 1.79
CA PHE A 185 17.15 0.81 1.21
C PHE A 185 16.33 1.02 -0.06
N ILE A 186 16.23 -0.01 -0.91
CA ILE A 186 15.40 0.04 -2.12
C ILE A 186 13.91 0.14 -1.76
N LEU A 187 13.44 -0.59 -0.76
CA LEU A 187 12.02 -0.63 -0.39
C LEU A 187 11.51 0.70 0.18
N VAL A 188 12.34 1.44 0.92
CA VAL A 188 11.93 2.71 1.55
C VAL A 188 11.27 3.68 0.55
N PRO A 189 11.88 4.08 -0.57
CA PRO A 189 11.24 4.98 -1.51
C PRO A 189 9.96 4.40 -2.13
N PHE A 190 9.88 3.09 -2.39
CA PHE A 190 8.69 2.49 -2.98
C PHE A 190 7.52 2.41 -1.99
N MET A 191 7.76 2.13 -0.71
CA MET A 191 6.75 2.23 0.33
C MET A 191 6.22 3.67 0.44
N LEU A 192 7.10 4.68 0.39
CA LEU A 192 6.69 6.08 0.43
C LEU A 192 5.96 6.51 -0.85
N ILE A 193 6.34 6.00 -2.03
CA ILE A 193 5.59 6.20 -3.28
C ILE A 193 4.16 5.65 -3.14
N GLY A 194 3.98 4.43 -2.62
CA GLY A 194 2.67 3.86 -2.32
C GLY A 194 1.86 4.70 -1.33
N ALA A 195 2.53 5.31 -0.34
CA ALA A 195 1.91 6.17 0.68
C ALA A 195 1.61 7.60 0.20
N THR A 196 2.07 8.00 -0.99
CA THR A 196 1.80 9.31 -1.58
C THR A 196 0.70 9.23 -2.65
N ASN A 197 0.11 10.38 -2.98
CA ASN A 197 -0.92 10.44 -4.02
C ASN A 197 -0.32 10.12 -5.40
N LEU A 198 -0.76 9.04 -6.04
CA LEU A 198 -0.27 8.64 -7.36
C LEU A 198 -0.47 9.69 -8.45
N THR A 199 -1.45 10.58 -8.30
CA THR A 199 -1.68 11.67 -9.25
C THR A 199 -0.48 12.61 -9.36
N TYR A 200 0.28 12.80 -8.26
CA TYR A 200 1.51 13.61 -8.29
C TYR A 200 2.57 12.97 -9.18
N HIS A 201 2.75 11.66 -9.06
CA HIS A 201 3.71 10.91 -9.88
C HIS A 201 3.31 10.98 -11.36
N TRP A 202 2.00 10.90 -11.68
CA TRP A 202 1.49 11.07 -13.03
C TRP A 202 1.81 12.45 -13.60
N LEU A 203 1.50 13.51 -12.86
CA LEU A 203 1.77 14.89 -13.28
C LEU A 203 3.25 15.18 -13.46
N PHE A 204 4.09 14.58 -12.62
CA PHE A 204 5.53 14.69 -12.75
C PHE A 204 6.06 14.00 -14.01
N LEU A 205 5.68 12.73 -14.24
CA LEU A 205 6.20 11.94 -15.36
C LEU A 205 5.69 12.44 -16.72
N THR A 206 4.45 12.95 -16.78
CA THR A 206 3.84 13.35 -18.06
C THR A 206 4.02 14.83 -18.39
N ARG A 207 4.10 15.68 -17.40
CA ARG A 207 4.14 17.15 -17.58
C ARG A 207 5.38 17.81 -17.01
N GLY A 208 6.33 17.06 -16.47
CA GLY A 208 7.55 17.59 -15.83
C GLY A 208 7.27 18.53 -14.64
N LYS A 209 6.07 18.49 -14.05
CA LYS A 209 5.65 19.45 -13.02
C LYS A 209 6.21 19.08 -11.64
N PHE A 210 7.51 19.26 -11.43
CA PHE A 210 8.15 19.05 -10.12
C PHE A 210 7.60 19.95 -9.01
N LYS A 211 7.06 21.12 -9.38
CA LYS A 211 6.44 22.06 -8.43
C LYS A 211 5.28 21.44 -7.64
N VAL A 212 4.63 20.39 -8.15
CA VAL A 212 3.54 19.68 -7.45
C VAL A 212 4.05 19.10 -6.14
N TYR A 213 5.21 18.45 -6.14
CA TYR A 213 5.81 17.91 -4.91
C TYR A 213 6.28 19.01 -3.96
N LYS A 214 6.90 20.09 -4.50
CA LYS A 214 7.42 21.19 -3.68
C LYS A 214 6.31 21.95 -2.96
N ASN A 215 5.14 22.06 -3.58
CA ASN A 215 4.02 22.83 -3.03
C ASN A 215 3.07 21.99 -2.18
N ASP A 216 3.19 20.66 -2.23
CA ASP A 216 2.33 19.77 -1.46
C ASP A 216 2.72 19.75 0.01
N ARG A 217 1.77 20.15 0.85
CA ARG A 217 1.94 20.17 2.30
C ARG A 217 1.82 18.77 2.91
N GLU A 218 0.97 17.88 2.34
CA GLU A 218 0.82 16.51 2.84
C GLU A 218 2.12 15.73 2.71
N LEU A 219 2.80 15.84 1.56
CA LEU A 219 4.09 15.20 1.35
C LEU A 219 5.15 15.71 2.32
N LYS A 220 5.18 17.02 2.59
CA LYS A 220 6.12 17.59 3.57
C LYS A 220 5.87 17.05 4.97
N TYR A 221 4.60 16.98 5.40
CA TYR A 221 4.24 16.38 6.70
C TYR A 221 4.59 14.90 6.76
N LEU A 222 4.30 14.13 5.69
CA LEU A 222 4.67 12.71 5.61
C LEU A 222 6.17 12.51 5.79
N ILE A 223 6.99 13.23 5.02
CA ILE A 223 8.45 13.14 5.11
C ILE A 223 8.95 13.60 6.49
N SER A 224 8.40 14.68 7.03
CA SER A 224 8.77 15.18 8.36
C SER A 224 8.48 14.15 9.45
N LEU A 225 7.29 13.53 9.42
CA LEU A 225 6.92 12.49 10.38
C LEU A 225 7.83 11.27 10.27
N VAL A 226 8.15 10.83 9.06
CA VAL A 226 9.09 9.71 8.85
C VAL A 226 10.46 10.05 9.42
N LEU A 227 11.00 11.25 9.16
CA LEU A 227 12.33 11.65 9.63
C LEU A 227 12.38 11.81 11.16
N ILE A 228 11.37 12.45 11.75
CA ILE A 228 11.28 12.62 13.21
C ILE A 228 11.16 11.25 13.88
N SER A 229 10.28 10.40 13.38
CA SER A 229 10.09 9.05 13.94
C SER A 229 11.34 8.19 13.78
N ALA A 230 12.02 8.27 12.62
CA ALA A 230 13.28 7.56 12.40
C ALA A 230 14.36 8.01 13.40
N LEU A 231 14.45 9.31 13.69
CA LEU A 231 15.36 9.83 14.71
C LEU A 231 15.04 9.29 16.12
N ILE A 232 13.76 9.29 16.50
CA ILE A 232 13.34 8.76 17.80
C ILE A 232 13.61 7.26 17.89
N ILE A 233 13.29 6.49 16.84
CA ILE A 233 13.57 5.06 16.76
C ILE A 233 15.08 4.81 16.86
N PHE A 234 15.90 5.58 16.16
CA PHE A 234 17.36 5.49 16.23
C PHE A 234 17.90 5.68 17.67
N VAL A 235 17.39 6.65 18.40
CA VAL A 235 17.78 6.89 19.80
C VAL A 235 17.39 5.70 20.68
N ILE A 236 16.16 5.18 20.53
CA ILE A 236 15.68 4.03 21.31
C ILE A 236 16.50 2.77 21.02
N ILE A 237 16.74 2.47 19.73
CA ILE A 237 17.53 1.29 19.33
C ILE A 237 18.98 1.41 19.81
N SER A 238 19.53 2.61 19.81
CA SER A 238 20.92 2.82 20.26
C SER A 238 21.13 2.53 21.75
N GLY A 239 20.09 2.65 22.57
CA GLY A 239 20.09 2.31 24.00
C GLY A 239 19.65 0.87 24.32
N SER A 240 19.29 0.05 23.31
CA SER A 240 18.79 -1.31 23.53
C SER A 240 19.90 -2.36 23.49
N GLU A 241 19.71 -3.50 24.18
CA GLU A 241 20.69 -4.58 24.22
C GLU A 241 20.90 -5.30 22.88
N GLY A 242 19.89 -5.44 22.04
CA GLY A 242 19.98 -6.19 20.78
C GLY A 242 20.72 -5.44 19.67
N LEU A 243 20.06 -4.48 19.08
CA LEU A 243 20.58 -3.66 17.97
C LEU A 243 21.55 -2.57 18.45
N GLY A 244 21.67 -2.33 19.77
CA GLY A 244 22.57 -1.33 20.34
C GLY A 244 24.05 -1.54 19.98
N ASN A 245 24.47 -2.77 19.76
CA ASN A 245 25.84 -3.12 19.34
C ASN A 245 26.05 -3.11 17.81
N ALA A 246 24.99 -2.89 17.01
CA ALA A 246 25.10 -2.83 15.56
C ALA A 246 25.85 -1.55 15.10
N SER A 247 26.38 -1.57 13.87
CA SER A 247 27.02 -0.38 13.28
C SER A 247 26.01 0.78 13.19
N ILE A 248 26.51 2.01 13.26
CA ILE A 248 25.68 3.24 13.13
C ILE A 248 24.87 3.21 11.85
N LEU A 249 25.48 2.78 10.74
CA LEU A 249 24.82 2.71 9.44
C LEU A 249 23.64 1.73 9.46
N LYS A 250 23.79 0.55 10.12
CA LYS A 250 22.69 -0.42 10.25
C LYS A 250 21.57 0.16 11.13
N LYS A 251 21.87 0.82 12.23
CA LYS A 251 20.86 1.47 13.09
C LYS A 251 20.06 2.53 12.34
N VAL A 252 20.74 3.38 11.55
CA VAL A 252 20.07 4.41 10.72
C VAL A 252 19.19 3.75 9.66
N GLY A 253 19.68 2.71 8.97
CA GLY A 253 18.91 1.96 7.97
C GLY A 253 17.64 1.35 8.58
N VAL A 254 17.77 0.61 9.67
CA VAL A 254 16.64 0.00 10.40
C VAL A 254 15.64 1.05 10.87
N SER A 255 16.11 2.19 11.37
CA SER A 255 15.23 3.25 11.86
C SER A 255 14.43 3.90 10.75
N ILE A 256 15.06 4.22 9.61
CA ILE A 256 14.39 4.81 8.44
C ILE A 256 13.41 3.79 7.84
N PHE A 257 13.82 2.54 7.69
CA PHE A 257 12.98 1.48 7.15
C PHE A 257 11.73 1.26 8.01
N THR A 258 11.90 1.15 9.33
CA THR A 258 10.80 0.94 10.27
C THR A 258 9.82 2.13 10.25
N ALA A 259 10.34 3.36 10.29
CA ALA A 259 9.51 4.56 10.23
C ALA A 259 8.75 4.66 8.90
N ALA A 260 9.40 4.40 7.76
CA ALA A 260 8.76 4.41 6.44
C ALA A 260 7.73 3.30 6.30
N SER A 261 8.02 2.09 6.76
CA SER A 261 7.12 0.95 6.74
C SER A 261 5.86 1.19 7.58
N ALA A 262 6.00 1.74 8.79
CA ALA A 262 4.88 2.07 9.64
C ALA A 262 4.06 3.24 9.08
N MET A 263 4.69 4.31 8.60
CA MET A 263 4.00 5.48 8.05
C MET A 263 3.26 5.19 6.76
N SER A 264 3.83 4.33 5.90
CA SER A 264 3.17 3.84 4.69
C SER A 264 2.10 2.78 4.94
N THR A 265 1.94 2.36 6.19
CA THR A 265 1.09 1.23 6.61
C THR A 265 1.41 -0.09 5.91
N THR A 266 2.63 -0.23 5.38
CA THR A 266 3.08 -1.46 4.71
C THR A 266 3.32 -2.59 5.73
N GLY A 267 3.93 -2.29 6.87
CA GLY A 267 4.11 -3.28 7.94
C GLY A 267 5.28 -4.24 7.74
N PHE A 268 6.19 -4.00 6.79
CA PHE A 268 7.44 -4.77 6.71
C PHE A 268 8.32 -4.54 7.92
N LEU A 269 8.95 -5.62 8.40
CA LEU A 269 9.92 -5.57 9.49
C LEU A 269 11.34 -5.67 8.93
N PRO A 270 12.29 -4.87 9.44
CA PRO A 270 13.68 -4.92 9.02
C PRO A 270 14.40 -6.14 9.61
N ASP A 271 15.59 -6.42 9.10
CA ASP A 271 16.48 -7.43 9.67
C ASP A 271 16.82 -7.10 11.14
N GLY A 272 16.63 -8.07 12.02
CA GLY A 272 16.83 -7.91 13.47
C GLY A 272 15.60 -7.42 14.25
N ALA A 273 14.42 -7.33 13.64
CA ALA A 273 13.18 -6.87 14.29
C ALA A 273 12.74 -7.72 15.49
N ASN A 274 13.20 -8.97 15.62
CA ASN A 274 12.87 -9.83 16.77
C ASN A 274 13.29 -9.23 18.14
N SER A 275 14.20 -8.29 18.14
CA SER A 275 14.73 -7.63 19.35
C SER A 275 14.30 -6.16 19.47
N MET A 276 13.22 -5.77 18.78
CA MET A 276 12.76 -4.37 18.83
C MET A 276 12.22 -4.00 20.22
N PRO A 277 12.69 -2.90 20.81
CA PRO A 277 12.18 -2.38 22.07
C PRO A 277 10.69 -2.00 21.96
N LEU A 278 9.94 -2.17 23.06
CA LEU A 278 8.52 -1.80 23.15
C LEU A 278 8.24 -0.35 22.70
N GLY A 279 9.16 0.58 23.00
CA GLY A 279 9.05 1.98 22.57
C GLY A 279 8.98 2.13 21.07
N VAL A 280 9.68 1.31 20.28
CA VAL A 280 9.60 1.31 18.81
C VAL A 280 8.23 0.83 18.34
N VAL A 281 7.70 -0.24 18.96
CA VAL A 281 6.38 -0.79 18.65
C VAL A 281 5.28 0.27 18.88
N ILE A 282 5.36 1.02 19.98
CA ILE A 282 4.41 2.10 20.28
C ILE A 282 4.47 3.20 19.21
N ILE A 283 5.68 3.61 18.79
CA ILE A 283 5.85 4.61 17.74
C ILE A 283 5.26 4.10 16.43
N CYS A 284 5.52 2.85 16.05
CA CYS A 284 4.92 2.24 14.86
C CYS A 284 3.40 2.25 14.92
N ALA A 285 2.79 1.90 16.07
CA ALA A 285 1.34 1.93 16.25
C ALA A 285 0.77 3.36 16.06
N ILE A 286 1.45 4.37 16.58
CA ILE A 286 1.07 5.78 16.38
C ILE A 286 1.16 6.17 14.89
N LEU A 287 2.26 5.81 14.21
CA LEU A 287 2.45 6.11 12.78
C LEU A 287 1.40 5.43 11.90
N LEU A 288 1.02 4.18 12.20
CA LEU A 288 -0.06 3.47 11.53
C LEU A 288 -1.39 4.20 11.62
N CYS A 289 -1.68 4.92 12.73
CA CYS A 289 -2.86 5.73 12.86
C CYS A 289 -2.83 6.95 11.92
N PHE A 290 -1.69 7.60 11.73
CA PHE A 290 -1.57 8.72 10.80
C PHE A 290 -1.76 8.26 9.34
N GLY A 291 -1.06 7.23 8.92
CA GLY A 291 -1.12 6.67 7.57
C GLY A 291 -0.56 7.60 6.49
N GLY A 292 -0.90 7.32 5.23
CA GLY A 292 -0.41 8.06 4.06
C GLY A 292 -1.22 9.27 3.65
N SER A 293 -0.87 9.86 2.49
CA SER A 293 -1.58 10.97 1.87
C SER A 293 -2.94 10.55 1.30
N MET A 294 -3.83 11.51 1.08
CA MET A 294 -5.11 11.24 0.42
C MET A 294 -4.89 10.78 -1.03
N GLY A 295 -5.60 9.72 -1.46
CA GLY A 295 -5.42 9.14 -2.80
C GLY A 295 -4.17 8.26 -2.94
N SER A 296 -3.61 7.78 -1.83
CA SER A 296 -2.57 6.76 -1.76
C SER A 296 -3.16 5.39 -1.43
N SER A 297 -2.38 4.31 -1.65
CA SER A 297 -2.74 2.95 -1.22
C SER A 297 -2.64 2.73 0.29
N ALA A 298 -1.89 3.57 1.01
CA ALA A 298 -1.71 3.46 2.46
C ALA A 298 -3.03 3.62 3.23
N GLY A 299 -3.16 2.93 4.35
CA GLY A 299 -4.26 3.03 5.29
C GLY A 299 -4.22 4.27 6.20
N GLY A 300 -4.75 4.14 7.42
CA GLY A 300 -4.76 5.17 8.45
C GLY A 300 -5.81 6.26 8.24
N PHE A 301 -5.86 7.22 9.17
CA PHE A 301 -6.82 8.34 9.14
C PHE A 301 -6.50 9.37 8.05
N LYS A 302 -5.38 9.27 7.37
CA LYS A 302 -4.81 10.19 6.37
C LYS A 302 -4.31 11.51 6.99
N ILE A 303 -3.11 11.89 6.59
CA ILE A 303 -2.40 13.09 7.10
C ILE A 303 -3.23 14.37 7.02
N ILE A 304 -4.02 14.53 5.95
CA ILE A 304 -4.81 15.74 5.74
C ILE A 304 -5.81 16.01 6.86
N ARG A 305 -6.35 14.96 7.49
CA ARG A 305 -7.33 15.13 8.59
C ARG A 305 -6.70 15.68 9.86
N PHE A 306 -5.47 15.25 10.16
CA PHE A 306 -4.72 15.79 11.31
C PHE A 306 -4.27 17.25 11.10
N ARG A 307 -4.23 17.71 9.86
CA ARG A 307 -3.91 19.12 9.57
C ARG A 307 -5.08 20.05 9.80
N VAL A 308 -6.31 19.54 9.71
CA VAL A 308 -7.54 20.36 9.90
C VAL A 308 -7.87 20.51 11.38
N LEU A 309 -7.40 19.60 12.23
CA LEU A 309 -7.45 19.66 13.68
C LEU A 309 -6.37 20.60 14.24
#